data_c8186d62a9796e56f34d6cfb3d9391a3
#
_entry.id   c8186d62a9796e56f34d6cfb3d9391a3
#
_cell.length_a   1.000
_cell.length_b   1.000
_cell.length_c   1.000
_cell.angle_alpha   90.00
_cell.angle_beta   90.00
_cell.angle_gamma   90.00
#
_symmetry.space_group_name_H-M   'P 1'
#
loop_
_entity.id
_entity.type
_entity.pdbx_description
1 polymer ?
#
loop_
_entity_poly.entity_id
_entity_poly.type
_entity_poly.pdbx_seq_one_letter_code
_entity_poly.pdbx_strand_id
1 'polypeptide(L)'
;MAFDSDFSKRTPKHDYAEVLLCLICGYLAGRVTIRRSLIWCKNNLETLRQYTPLKNGIASPSTVSRLLCRLDKVLFLAAFLEWIGQIVSTQGAHLAIDGKALRGSASKVLNKRAPMTLNVVHTDTGLVIAHIPIMQKTNEITAISEVLEIIDIMGSIITIDAIGTQTNIMSLIVKYGGHFALTVKKNQLQTYDEIMMHMDHFAEEDLKCKKSQFYQPSYPECMKSYSESSWSEKNRDRYEYRSCRVCSEPSFLTRYSNDWPFLKTVAQVTQVRILLVRDENGNDVTPDVRTFLQNGSRRQPMPETGDREQCDIQKIGMISDVELTAEELMRLKRDHWKIENSLHHVLDDTFREDRSPAKQSGHNLALIRKIAYNILRLAMITGATGYKVMTEVMDAFCDDWTLMERFVFKGIKSLY
;
A
#
# COMPACT_ATOMS: atom_id res chain seq x y z
N MET A 1 -9.68 -19.43 -19.35
CA MET A 1 -9.86 -18.18 -20.11
C MET A 1 -11.04 -17.42 -19.57
N ALA A 2 -10.79 -16.15 -19.15
CA ALA A 2 -11.75 -15.32 -18.42
C ALA A 2 -12.70 -14.55 -19.36
N PHE A 3 -13.68 -15.19 -19.97
CA PHE A 3 -14.56 -14.54 -20.96
C PHE A 3 -16.04 -14.73 -20.65
N ASP A 4 -16.78 -13.64 -20.83
CA ASP A 4 -18.24 -13.62 -20.76
C ASP A 4 -18.82 -14.51 -21.89
N SER A 5 -19.72 -15.42 -21.53
CA SER A 5 -20.29 -16.43 -22.42
C SER A 5 -21.28 -15.88 -23.49
N ASP A 6 -21.60 -14.60 -23.44
CA ASP A 6 -22.54 -13.97 -24.36
C ASP A 6 -21.84 -13.32 -25.57
N PHE A 7 -21.15 -14.15 -26.36
CA PHE A 7 -20.53 -13.70 -27.60
C PHE A 7 -21.53 -13.62 -28.75
N SER A 8 -21.70 -12.41 -29.29
CA SER A 8 -22.30 -12.23 -30.61
C SER A 8 -21.57 -13.14 -31.63
N LYS A 9 -22.28 -13.77 -32.53
CA LYS A 9 -21.89 -14.78 -33.52
C LYS A 9 -20.65 -14.54 -34.43
N ARG A 10 -19.76 -13.62 -34.08
CA ARG A 10 -18.52 -13.34 -34.84
C ARG A 10 -17.29 -13.70 -34.01
N THR A 11 -16.53 -14.67 -34.51
CA THR A 11 -15.18 -15.04 -34.00
C THR A 11 -14.32 -13.77 -33.92
N PRO A 12 -13.73 -13.42 -32.75
CA PRO A 12 -12.86 -12.25 -32.62
C PRO A 12 -11.65 -12.40 -33.57
N LYS A 13 -11.34 -11.36 -34.34
CA LYS A 13 -10.22 -11.34 -35.28
C LYS A 13 -8.86 -11.53 -34.58
N HIS A 14 -8.70 -11.05 -33.35
CA HIS A 14 -7.48 -11.12 -32.55
C HIS A 14 -7.70 -11.99 -31.34
N ASP A 15 -6.73 -12.83 -31.02
CA ASP A 15 -6.70 -13.55 -29.76
C ASP A 15 -6.56 -12.60 -28.58
N TYR A 16 -7.33 -12.84 -27.52
CA TYR A 16 -7.35 -11.97 -26.34
C TYR A 16 -6.06 -12.08 -25.52
N ALA A 17 -5.50 -13.28 -25.40
CA ALA A 17 -4.24 -13.49 -24.69
C ALA A 17 -3.09 -12.76 -25.40
N GLU A 18 -3.04 -12.82 -26.74
CA GLU A 18 -2.06 -12.08 -27.55
C GLU A 18 -2.16 -10.57 -27.33
N VAL A 19 -3.39 -10.03 -27.24
CA VAL A 19 -3.58 -8.60 -27.01
C VAL A 19 -3.15 -8.18 -25.61
N LEU A 20 -3.47 -8.97 -24.58
CA LEU A 20 -3.02 -8.71 -23.21
C LEU A 20 -1.49 -8.80 -23.12
N LEU A 21 -0.89 -9.81 -23.73
CA LEU A 21 0.56 -9.96 -23.81
C LEU A 21 1.23 -8.73 -24.46
N CYS A 22 0.70 -8.25 -25.59
CA CYS A 22 1.19 -7.04 -26.24
C CYS A 22 1.16 -5.81 -25.32
N LEU A 23 0.10 -5.65 -24.53
CA LEU A 23 0.02 -4.55 -23.57
C LEU A 23 1.06 -4.68 -22.44
N ILE A 24 1.21 -5.90 -21.90
CA ILE A 24 2.19 -6.17 -20.84
C ILE A 24 3.60 -5.88 -21.37
N CYS A 25 4.00 -6.46 -22.51
CA CYS A 25 5.32 -6.21 -23.10
C CYS A 25 5.57 -4.71 -23.37
N GLY A 26 4.56 -4.01 -23.92
CA GLY A 26 4.68 -2.58 -24.15
C GLY A 26 4.86 -1.78 -22.85
N TYR A 27 4.18 -2.16 -21.77
CA TYR A 27 4.33 -1.49 -20.47
C TYR A 27 5.69 -1.79 -19.84
N LEU A 28 6.18 -3.02 -19.95
CA LEU A 28 7.53 -3.38 -19.51
C LEU A 28 8.59 -2.56 -20.23
N ALA A 29 8.41 -2.29 -21.53
CA ALA A 29 9.27 -1.42 -22.32
C ALA A 29 9.01 0.09 -22.14
N GLY A 30 8.35 0.50 -21.04
CA GLY A 30 8.08 1.91 -20.71
C GLY A 30 7.02 2.60 -21.61
N ARG A 31 6.27 1.85 -22.42
CA ARG A 31 5.23 2.37 -23.33
C ARG A 31 3.86 2.36 -22.65
N VAL A 32 3.71 3.12 -21.58
CA VAL A 32 2.61 3.06 -20.57
C VAL A 32 1.23 3.54 -21.06
N THR A 33 1.00 3.70 -22.36
CA THR A 33 -0.32 3.96 -22.93
C THR A 33 -0.66 2.91 -24.00
N ILE A 34 -1.93 2.53 -24.12
CA ILE A 34 -2.39 1.55 -25.13
C ILE A 34 -1.78 1.85 -26.50
N ARG A 35 -1.89 3.10 -26.97
CA ARG A 35 -1.40 3.49 -28.30
C ARG A 35 0.11 3.29 -28.44
N ARG A 36 0.90 3.71 -27.45
CA ARG A 36 2.37 3.58 -27.47
C ARG A 36 2.81 2.14 -27.37
N SER A 37 2.15 1.31 -26.52
CA SER A 37 2.41 -0.12 -26.44
C SER A 37 2.19 -0.81 -27.79
N LEU A 38 1.07 -0.52 -28.46
CA LEU A 38 0.76 -1.13 -29.75
C LEU A 38 1.70 -0.68 -30.89
N ILE A 39 2.21 0.58 -30.85
CA ILE A 39 3.24 1.06 -31.77
C ILE A 39 4.54 0.27 -31.54
N TRP A 40 4.96 0.12 -30.29
CA TRP A 40 6.15 -0.65 -29.93
C TRP A 40 6.02 -2.10 -30.38
N CYS A 41 4.87 -2.74 -30.12
CA CYS A 41 4.61 -4.12 -30.59
C CYS A 41 4.64 -4.25 -32.10
N LYS A 42 4.16 -3.26 -32.87
CA LYS A 42 4.26 -3.27 -34.33
C LYS A 42 5.71 -3.25 -34.80
N ASN A 43 6.56 -2.46 -34.16
CA ASN A 43 7.98 -2.36 -34.50
C ASN A 43 8.75 -3.64 -34.12
N ASN A 44 8.23 -4.43 -33.17
CA ASN A 44 8.82 -5.67 -32.69
C ASN A 44 7.99 -6.91 -33.11
N LEU A 45 7.15 -6.81 -34.13
CA LEU A 45 6.19 -7.86 -34.50
C LEU A 45 6.86 -9.20 -34.81
N GLU A 46 7.94 -9.17 -35.57
CA GLU A 46 8.64 -10.40 -35.98
C GLU A 46 9.30 -11.11 -34.78
N THR A 47 9.81 -10.35 -33.84
CA THR A 47 10.35 -10.91 -32.59
C THR A 47 9.23 -11.51 -31.72
N LEU A 48 8.10 -10.80 -31.58
CA LEU A 48 6.94 -11.28 -30.82
C LEU A 48 6.35 -12.56 -31.42
N ARG A 49 6.41 -12.73 -32.74
CA ARG A 49 5.95 -13.93 -33.46
C ARG A 49 6.75 -15.19 -33.13
N GLN A 50 7.93 -15.07 -32.57
CA GLN A 50 8.71 -16.24 -32.09
C GLN A 50 8.05 -16.88 -30.87
N TYR A 51 7.20 -16.13 -30.13
CA TYR A 51 6.59 -16.56 -28.86
C TYR A 51 5.06 -16.72 -28.95
N THR A 52 4.41 -16.03 -29.89
CA THR A 52 2.95 -16.09 -30.08
C THR A 52 2.60 -15.83 -31.53
N PRO A 53 1.60 -16.52 -32.09
CA PRO A 53 1.33 -16.52 -33.55
C PRO A 53 1.09 -15.14 -34.15
N LEU A 54 0.36 -14.22 -33.45
CA LEU A 54 -0.05 -12.92 -33.97
C LEU A 54 -0.48 -12.94 -35.44
N LYS A 55 -1.31 -13.94 -35.80
CA LYS A 55 -1.71 -14.20 -37.20
C LYS A 55 -2.32 -13.01 -37.91
N ASN A 56 -3.08 -12.20 -37.15
CA ASN A 56 -3.73 -11.00 -37.67
C ASN A 56 -2.96 -9.69 -37.37
N GLY A 57 -1.66 -9.80 -36.98
CA GLY A 57 -0.84 -8.66 -36.57
C GLY A 57 -1.32 -8.03 -35.27
N ILE A 58 -0.92 -6.78 -35.04
CA ILE A 58 -1.24 -6.06 -33.81
C ILE A 58 -2.63 -5.41 -33.90
N ALA A 59 -3.44 -5.61 -32.87
CA ALA A 59 -4.80 -5.06 -32.76
C ALA A 59 -4.80 -3.52 -32.76
N SER A 60 -5.89 -2.90 -33.22
CA SER A 60 -6.06 -1.46 -33.15
C SER A 60 -6.37 -0.99 -31.70
N PRO A 61 -6.06 0.25 -31.32
CA PRO A 61 -6.40 0.80 -29.99
C PRO A 61 -7.90 0.66 -29.64
N SER A 62 -8.79 0.85 -30.62
CA SER A 62 -10.24 0.69 -30.43
C SER A 62 -10.65 -0.77 -30.19
N THR A 63 -9.98 -1.71 -30.84
CA THR A 63 -10.17 -3.16 -30.61
C THR A 63 -9.74 -3.51 -29.20
N VAL A 64 -8.57 -3.06 -28.75
CA VAL A 64 -8.05 -3.28 -27.40
C VAL A 64 -9.01 -2.68 -26.34
N SER A 65 -9.48 -1.45 -26.54
CA SER A 65 -10.41 -0.83 -25.60
C SER A 65 -11.72 -1.63 -25.47
N ARG A 66 -12.31 -2.09 -26.59
CA ARG A 66 -13.51 -2.93 -26.56
C ARG A 66 -13.28 -4.25 -25.86
N LEU A 67 -12.13 -4.87 -26.09
CA LEU A 67 -11.72 -6.10 -25.43
C LEU A 67 -11.63 -5.92 -23.92
N LEU A 68 -10.90 -4.90 -23.46
CA LEU A 68 -10.75 -4.61 -22.05
C LEU A 68 -12.09 -4.29 -21.33
N CYS A 69 -13.08 -3.74 -22.05
CA CYS A 69 -14.42 -3.54 -21.50
C CYS A 69 -15.20 -4.85 -21.32
N ARG A 70 -14.89 -5.89 -22.13
CA ARG A 70 -15.57 -7.19 -22.11
C ARG A 70 -14.86 -8.26 -21.30
N LEU A 71 -13.61 -8.02 -20.92
CA LEU A 71 -12.84 -8.95 -20.09
C LEU A 71 -13.52 -9.08 -18.73
N ASP A 72 -13.86 -10.31 -18.37
CA ASP A 72 -14.47 -10.64 -17.08
C ASP A 72 -13.49 -10.30 -15.95
N LYS A 73 -13.92 -9.46 -15.04
CA LYS A 73 -13.07 -8.92 -13.98
C LYS A 73 -12.75 -9.97 -12.91
N VAL A 74 -13.72 -10.84 -12.62
CA VAL A 74 -13.57 -11.89 -11.59
C VAL A 74 -12.59 -12.95 -12.07
N LEU A 75 -12.80 -13.44 -13.30
CA LEU A 75 -11.91 -14.42 -13.90
C LEU A 75 -10.51 -13.88 -14.17
N PHE A 76 -10.39 -12.59 -14.52
CA PHE A 76 -9.09 -11.97 -14.72
C PHE A 76 -8.33 -11.77 -13.39
N LEU A 77 -9.06 -11.40 -12.33
CA LEU A 77 -8.49 -11.33 -10.97
C LEU A 77 -8.07 -12.73 -10.50
N ALA A 78 -8.90 -13.77 -10.70
CA ALA A 78 -8.56 -15.14 -10.33
C ALA A 78 -7.27 -15.62 -11.02
N ALA A 79 -7.12 -15.36 -12.32
CA ALA A 79 -5.89 -15.68 -13.05
C ALA A 79 -4.67 -14.90 -12.51
N PHE A 80 -4.87 -13.65 -12.09
CA PHE A 80 -3.81 -12.86 -11.47
C PHE A 80 -3.39 -13.43 -10.11
N LEU A 81 -4.37 -13.80 -9.26
CA LEU A 81 -4.11 -14.41 -7.95
C LEU A 81 -3.38 -15.75 -8.07
N GLU A 82 -3.81 -16.59 -9.02
CA GLU A 82 -3.14 -17.85 -9.31
C GLU A 82 -1.68 -17.62 -9.76
N TRP A 83 -1.45 -16.67 -10.66
CA TRP A 83 -0.12 -16.34 -11.15
C TRP A 83 0.79 -15.82 -10.03
N ILE A 84 0.32 -14.84 -9.23
CA ILE A 84 1.16 -14.25 -8.18
C ILE A 84 1.43 -15.23 -7.03
N GLY A 85 0.46 -16.11 -6.72
CA GLY A 85 0.60 -17.15 -5.70
C GLY A 85 1.65 -18.21 -6.04
N GLN A 86 2.00 -18.40 -7.33
CA GLN A 86 3.11 -19.24 -7.76
C GLN A 86 4.48 -18.55 -7.54
N ILE A 87 4.51 -17.25 -7.34
CA ILE A 87 5.73 -16.44 -7.24
C ILE A 87 6.06 -16.14 -5.78
N VAL A 88 5.08 -15.76 -4.97
CA VAL A 88 5.28 -15.35 -3.59
C VAL A 88 4.19 -15.91 -2.69
N SER A 89 4.60 -16.47 -1.53
CA SER A 89 3.68 -16.86 -0.47
C SER A 89 3.23 -15.65 0.33
N THR A 90 1.98 -15.62 0.71
CA THR A 90 1.44 -14.64 1.64
C THR A 90 1.48 -15.11 3.09
N GLN A 91 1.64 -16.40 3.33
CA GLN A 91 1.66 -16.97 4.69
C GLN A 91 2.80 -16.41 5.53
N GLY A 92 2.47 -15.96 6.75
CA GLY A 92 3.44 -15.38 7.68
C GLY A 92 4.00 -14.02 7.26
N ALA A 93 3.49 -13.43 6.17
CA ALA A 93 3.98 -12.17 5.63
C ALA A 93 3.34 -10.94 6.30
N HIS A 94 3.95 -9.78 6.13
CA HIS A 94 3.27 -8.51 6.38
C HIS A 94 2.59 -8.04 5.09
N LEU A 95 1.26 -7.92 5.13
CA LEU A 95 0.41 -7.47 4.02
C LEU A 95 -0.20 -6.11 4.35
N ALA A 96 0.06 -5.12 3.50
CA ALA A 96 -0.57 -3.81 3.59
C ALA A 96 -1.77 -3.72 2.66
N ILE A 97 -2.91 -3.25 3.16
CA ILE A 97 -4.14 -3.05 2.39
C ILE A 97 -4.47 -1.57 2.36
N ASP A 98 -4.63 -1.00 1.16
CA ASP A 98 -4.98 0.42 0.98
C ASP A 98 -5.80 0.67 -0.27
N GLY A 99 -6.66 1.69 -0.18
CA GLY A 99 -7.54 2.14 -1.24
C GLY A 99 -6.88 3.17 -2.16
N LYS A 100 -7.11 3.07 -3.47
CA LYS A 100 -6.63 4.03 -4.45
C LYS A 100 -7.75 4.51 -5.39
N ALA A 101 -7.87 5.83 -5.55
CA ALA A 101 -8.76 6.42 -6.53
C ALA A 101 -8.11 6.48 -7.92
N LEU A 102 -8.79 6.01 -8.96
CA LEU A 102 -8.37 6.13 -10.36
C LEU A 102 -8.82 7.50 -10.91
N ARG A 103 -8.13 8.57 -10.52
CA ARG A 103 -8.57 9.97 -10.73
C ARG A 103 -8.80 10.33 -12.20
N GLY A 104 -7.98 9.82 -13.11
CA GLY A 104 -8.12 10.06 -14.55
C GLY A 104 -9.41 9.52 -15.17
N SER A 105 -10.06 8.58 -14.49
CA SER A 105 -11.34 7.99 -14.91
C SER A 105 -12.57 8.76 -14.39
N ALA A 106 -12.38 9.82 -13.59
CA ALA A 106 -13.46 10.71 -13.14
C ALA A 106 -14.05 11.51 -14.32
N SER A 107 -15.32 11.89 -14.22
CA SER A 107 -15.96 12.77 -15.21
C SER A 107 -16.68 13.91 -14.52
N LYS A 108 -16.14 15.12 -14.61
CA LYS A 108 -16.78 16.34 -14.12
C LYS A 108 -18.12 16.60 -14.86
N VAL A 109 -18.15 16.34 -16.18
CA VAL A 109 -19.35 16.56 -17.02
C VAL A 109 -20.51 15.64 -16.64
N LEU A 110 -20.22 14.41 -16.21
CA LEU A 110 -21.24 13.41 -15.83
C LEU A 110 -21.41 13.32 -14.31
N ASN A 111 -20.80 14.21 -13.53
CA ASN A 111 -20.78 14.19 -12.06
C ASN A 111 -20.42 12.80 -11.48
N LYS A 112 -19.53 12.06 -12.15
CA LYS A 112 -19.08 10.74 -11.73
C LYS A 112 -17.76 10.85 -10.96
N ARG A 113 -17.78 10.35 -9.72
CA ARG A 113 -16.57 10.21 -8.90
C ARG A 113 -15.58 9.24 -9.56
N ALA A 114 -14.31 9.40 -9.24
CA ALA A 114 -13.28 8.44 -9.66
C ALA A 114 -13.62 7.05 -9.12
N PRO A 115 -13.50 5.99 -9.94
CA PRO A 115 -13.57 4.63 -9.44
C PRO A 115 -12.48 4.41 -8.39
N MET A 116 -12.82 3.71 -7.33
CA MET A 116 -11.87 3.33 -6.28
C MET A 116 -11.45 1.87 -6.47
N THR A 117 -10.24 1.56 -6.06
CA THR A 117 -9.69 0.20 -6.07
C THR A 117 -9.00 -0.07 -4.74
N LEU A 118 -9.06 -1.30 -4.27
CA LEU A 118 -8.31 -1.78 -3.12
C LEU A 118 -7.09 -2.57 -3.60
N ASN A 119 -5.94 -2.32 -3.01
CA ASN A 119 -4.70 -3.04 -3.31
C ASN A 119 -4.20 -3.75 -2.05
N VAL A 120 -3.69 -4.96 -2.21
CA VAL A 120 -2.95 -5.69 -1.19
C VAL A 120 -1.52 -5.81 -1.64
N VAL A 121 -0.58 -5.43 -0.81
CA VAL A 121 0.85 -5.43 -1.11
C VAL A 121 1.60 -6.27 -0.08
N HIS A 122 2.45 -7.16 -0.54
CA HIS A 122 3.43 -7.85 0.27
C HIS A 122 4.58 -6.89 0.56
N THR A 123 4.72 -6.43 1.81
CA THR A 123 5.58 -5.27 2.13
C THR A 123 7.07 -5.50 1.94
N ASP A 124 7.54 -6.74 2.16
CA ASP A 124 8.98 -7.06 2.02
C ASP A 124 9.41 -7.06 0.55
N THR A 125 8.56 -7.61 -0.34
CA THR A 125 8.87 -7.66 -1.77
C THR A 125 8.38 -6.43 -2.53
N GLY A 126 7.35 -5.75 -2.03
CA GLY A 126 6.63 -4.67 -2.71
C GLY A 126 5.73 -5.17 -3.85
N LEU A 127 5.48 -6.49 -3.95
CA LEU A 127 4.60 -7.06 -4.97
C LEU A 127 3.13 -6.83 -4.62
N VAL A 128 2.34 -6.52 -5.63
CA VAL A 128 0.87 -6.44 -5.50
C VAL A 128 0.33 -7.87 -5.52
N ILE A 129 -0.35 -8.25 -4.44
CA ILE A 129 -0.94 -9.59 -4.25
C ILE A 129 -2.37 -9.63 -4.77
N ALA A 130 -3.15 -8.59 -4.49
CA ALA A 130 -4.53 -8.49 -4.97
C ALA A 130 -4.87 -7.07 -5.37
N HIS A 131 -5.82 -6.95 -6.32
CA HIS A 131 -6.36 -5.68 -6.79
C HIS A 131 -7.83 -5.87 -7.13
N ILE A 132 -8.72 -5.29 -6.29
CA ILE A 132 -10.16 -5.39 -6.51
C ILE A 132 -10.80 -4.03 -6.70
N PRO A 133 -11.86 -3.94 -7.53
CA PRO A 133 -12.62 -2.72 -7.67
C PRO A 133 -13.52 -2.49 -6.46
N ILE A 134 -13.56 -1.26 -5.95
CA ILE A 134 -14.59 -0.84 -5.00
C ILE A 134 -15.80 -0.36 -5.82
N MET A 135 -16.88 -1.12 -5.78
CA MET A 135 -18.08 -0.81 -6.55
C MET A 135 -18.78 0.42 -5.97
N GLN A 136 -19.47 1.22 -6.79
CA GLN A 136 -20.17 2.44 -6.34
C GLN A 136 -21.21 2.18 -5.23
N LYS A 137 -21.74 0.95 -5.14
CA LYS A 137 -22.72 0.52 -4.13
C LYS A 137 -22.09 -0.11 -2.90
N THR A 138 -20.80 -0.47 -2.94
CA THR A 138 -20.02 -0.99 -1.83
C THR A 138 -19.06 0.08 -1.31
N ASN A 139 -18.78 0.07 -0.03
CA ASN A 139 -17.76 0.91 0.56
C ASN A 139 -16.43 0.15 0.63
N GLU A 140 -15.38 0.84 1.03
CA GLU A 140 -14.05 0.26 1.20
C GLU A 140 -14.02 -0.88 2.23
N ILE A 141 -14.85 -0.80 3.28
CA ILE A 141 -14.99 -1.82 4.33
C ILE A 141 -15.45 -3.16 3.73
N THR A 142 -16.45 -3.13 2.84
CA THR A 142 -16.94 -4.33 2.14
C THR A 142 -15.85 -4.92 1.24
N ALA A 143 -15.13 -4.07 0.50
CA ALA A 143 -14.04 -4.52 -0.36
C ALA A 143 -12.88 -5.14 0.45
N ILE A 144 -12.57 -4.60 1.63
CA ILE A 144 -11.58 -5.23 2.55
C ILE A 144 -12.06 -6.63 2.94
N SER A 145 -13.33 -6.81 3.31
CA SER A 145 -13.88 -8.13 3.66
C SER A 145 -13.78 -9.10 2.48
N GLU A 146 -14.16 -8.65 1.27
CA GLU A 146 -14.07 -9.47 0.04
C GLU A 146 -12.64 -9.91 -0.26
N VAL A 147 -11.65 -9.04 -0.10
CA VAL A 147 -10.24 -9.39 -0.40
C VAL A 147 -9.68 -10.36 0.63
N LEU A 148 -10.04 -10.23 1.91
CA LEU A 148 -9.61 -11.17 2.96
C LEU A 148 -10.15 -12.58 2.75
N GLU A 149 -11.26 -12.76 2.02
CA GLU A 149 -11.83 -14.06 1.69
C GLU A 149 -11.11 -14.78 0.53
N ILE A 150 -10.43 -14.04 -0.34
CA ILE A 150 -9.83 -14.59 -1.56
C ILE A 150 -8.31 -14.74 -1.50
N ILE A 151 -7.64 -14.21 -0.46
CA ILE A 151 -6.20 -14.37 -0.25
C ILE A 151 -5.92 -15.25 0.96
N ASP A 152 -4.85 -16.03 0.91
CA ASP A 152 -4.38 -16.78 2.08
C ASP A 152 -3.59 -15.84 3.01
N ILE A 153 -4.12 -15.64 4.22
CA ILE A 153 -3.53 -14.77 5.22
C ILE A 153 -3.04 -15.51 6.47
N MET A 154 -2.94 -16.84 6.40
CA MET A 154 -2.52 -17.66 7.53
C MET A 154 -1.19 -17.18 8.12
N GLY A 155 -1.18 -16.80 9.40
CA GLY A 155 -0.02 -16.29 10.12
C GLY A 155 0.47 -14.91 9.68
N SER A 156 -0.18 -14.28 8.67
CA SER A 156 0.21 -12.96 8.16
C SER A 156 -0.23 -11.84 9.10
N ILE A 157 0.53 -10.75 9.15
CA ILE A 157 0.12 -9.52 9.83
C ILE A 157 -0.47 -8.56 8.79
N ILE A 158 -1.73 -8.19 8.99
CA ILE A 158 -2.47 -7.29 8.11
C ILE A 158 -2.44 -5.88 8.68
N THR A 159 -2.00 -4.91 7.87
CA THR A 159 -2.10 -3.48 8.19
C THR A 159 -3.07 -2.78 7.26
N ILE A 160 -3.96 -1.96 7.82
CA ILE A 160 -4.95 -1.18 7.09
C ILE A 160 -5.00 0.21 7.73
N ASP A 161 -5.31 1.25 6.95
CA ASP A 161 -5.54 2.58 7.54
C ASP A 161 -6.82 2.59 8.40
N ALA A 162 -7.02 3.67 9.13
CA ALA A 162 -8.05 3.80 10.17
C ALA A 162 -9.48 3.43 9.73
N ILE A 163 -9.79 3.48 8.44
CA ILE A 163 -11.09 3.04 7.91
C ILE A 163 -11.32 1.54 8.12
N GLY A 164 -10.26 0.73 8.08
CA GLY A 164 -10.29 -0.71 8.30
C GLY A 164 -10.38 -1.13 9.77
N THR A 165 -10.32 -0.20 10.71
CA THR A 165 -10.43 -0.50 12.14
C THR A 165 -11.90 -0.71 12.53
N GLN A 166 -12.42 -1.87 12.13
CA GLN A 166 -13.80 -2.30 12.33
C GLN A 166 -13.82 -3.69 12.96
N THR A 167 -14.72 -3.92 13.92
CA THR A 167 -14.84 -5.21 14.63
C THR A 167 -15.01 -6.39 13.68
N ASN A 168 -15.83 -6.24 12.64
CA ASN A 168 -16.04 -7.29 11.64
C ASN A 168 -14.77 -7.61 10.83
N ILE A 169 -13.97 -6.61 10.45
CA ILE A 169 -12.70 -6.82 9.72
C ILE A 169 -11.69 -7.54 10.62
N MET A 170 -11.53 -7.08 11.87
CA MET A 170 -10.64 -7.73 12.84
C MET A 170 -11.04 -9.19 13.06
N SER A 171 -12.35 -9.46 13.24
CA SER A 171 -12.87 -10.82 13.41
C SER A 171 -12.64 -11.69 12.17
N LEU A 172 -12.74 -11.16 10.96
CA LEU A 172 -12.43 -11.88 9.72
C LEU A 172 -10.95 -12.22 9.62
N ILE A 173 -10.06 -11.28 9.92
CA ILE A 173 -8.61 -11.54 9.90
C ILE A 173 -8.27 -12.70 10.85
N VAL A 174 -8.72 -12.64 12.08
CA VAL A 174 -8.48 -13.70 13.08
C VAL A 174 -9.14 -15.02 12.66
N LYS A 175 -10.36 -14.99 12.11
CA LYS A 175 -11.08 -16.18 11.61
C LYS A 175 -10.29 -16.91 10.51
N TYR A 176 -9.61 -16.17 9.63
CA TYR A 176 -8.78 -16.74 8.56
C TYR A 176 -7.33 -17.01 9.00
N GLY A 177 -7.05 -16.98 10.29
CA GLY A 177 -5.75 -17.31 10.88
C GLY A 177 -4.68 -16.27 10.68
N GLY A 178 -5.06 -15.05 10.28
CA GLY A 178 -4.18 -13.90 10.22
C GLY A 178 -4.15 -13.12 11.52
N HIS A 179 -3.27 -12.15 11.58
CA HIS A 179 -3.10 -11.17 12.65
C HIS A 179 -3.25 -9.76 12.08
N PHE A 180 -3.47 -8.78 12.95
CA PHE A 180 -3.60 -7.40 12.50
C PHE A 180 -2.77 -6.42 13.33
N ALA A 181 -2.39 -5.31 12.70
CA ALA A 181 -1.90 -4.09 13.34
C ALA A 181 -2.60 -2.90 12.69
N LEU A 182 -3.65 -2.38 13.34
CA LEU A 182 -4.57 -1.41 12.77
C LEU A 182 -4.41 -0.02 13.40
N THR A 183 -4.62 1.01 12.59
CA THR A 183 -4.50 2.40 13.00
C THR A 183 -5.82 2.90 13.58
N VAL A 184 -5.78 3.51 14.78
CA VAL A 184 -6.90 4.18 15.42
C VAL A 184 -6.71 5.70 15.29
N LYS A 185 -7.69 6.35 14.67
CA LYS A 185 -7.75 7.81 14.51
C LYS A 185 -9.08 8.34 15.07
N LYS A 186 -9.36 9.61 14.86
CA LYS A 186 -10.59 10.28 15.35
C LYS A 186 -11.90 9.75 14.77
N ASN A 187 -11.87 8.87 13.76
CA ASN A 187 -13.05 8.12 13.31
C ASN A 187 -13.54 7.11 14.37
N GLN A 188 -12.68 6.75 15.33
CA GLN A 188 -12.96 5.96 16.53
C GLN A 188 -12.63 6.81 17.76
N LEU A 189 -13.36 7.93 17.94
CA LEU A 189 -12.99 9.01 18.84
C LEU A 189 -12.80 8.55 20.29
N GLN A 190 -13.73 7.79 20.83
CA GLN A 190 -13.64 7.29 22.21
C GLN A 190 -12.37 6.46 22.43
N THR A 191 -12.14 5.46 21.62
CA THR A 191 -10.94 4.59 21.72
C THR A 191 -9.65 5.39 21.48
N TYR A 192 -9.67 6.35 20.55
CA TYR A 192 -8.54 7.22 20.30
C TYR A 192 -8.20 8.05 21.53
N ASP A 193 -9.20 8.67 22.15
CA ASP A 193 -8.99 9.52 23.34
C ASP A 193 -8.54 8.68 24.54
N GLU A 194 -9.09 7.48 24.75
CA GLU A 194 -8.64 6.54 25.77
C GLU A 194 -7.15 6.17 25.58
N ILE A 195 -6.75 5.81 24.36
CA ILE A 195 -5.34 5.50 24.06
C ILE A 195 -4.44 6.70 24.35
N MET A 196 -4.82 7.90 23.87
CA MET A 196 -4.00 9.11 24.08
C MET A 196 -3.83 9.41 25.56
N MET A 197 -4.93 9.38 26.33
CA MET A 197 -4.93 9.70 27.76
C MET A 197 -4.10 8.68 28.55
N HIS A 198 -4.34 7.39 28.38
CA HIS A 198 -3.65 6.36 29.15
C HIS A 198 -2.18 6.24 28.81
N MET A 199 -1.80 6.32 27.53
CA MET A 199 -0.39 6.25 27.13
C MET A 199 0.41 7.47 27.61
N ASP A 200 -0.18 8.67 27.62
CA ASP A 200 0.47 9.85 28.21
C ASP A 200 0.60 9.68 29.75
N HIS A 201 -0.42 9.13 30.43
CA HIS A 201 -0.36 8.82 31.86
C HIS A 201 0.71 7.75 32.19
N PHE A 202 0.78 6.65 31.43
CA PHE A 202 1.79 5.60 31.62
C PHE A 202 3.22 6.13 31.43
N ALA A 203 3.43 7.04 30.50
CA ALA A 203 4.73 7.69 30.34
C ALA A 203 5.14 8.54 31.57
N GLU A 204 4.18 9.21 32.19
CA GLU A 204 4.43 9.95 33.43
C GLU A 204 4.73 9.01 34.60
N GLU A 205 3.98 7.90 34.73
CA GLU A 205 4.21 6.90 35.78
C GLU A 205 5.56 6.20 35.59
N ASP A 206 5.95 5.84 34.39
CA ASP A 206 7.26 5.26 34.08
C ASP A 206 8.42 6.16 34.53
N LEU A 207 8.28 7.47 34.30
CA LEU A 207 9.26 8.45 34.79
C LEU A 207 9.31 8.50 36.34
N LYS A 208 8.18 8.33 37.03
CA LYS A 208 8.13 8.29 38.48
C LYS A 208 8.72 6.98 39.02
N CYS A 209 8.41 5.84 38.40
CA CYS A 209 8.99 4.53 38.72
C CYS A 209 10.52 4.55 38.59
N LYS A 210 11.04 5.16 37.53
CA LYS A 210 12.50 5.29 37.30
C LYS A 210 13.17 6.20 38.32
N LYS A 211 12.46 7.17 38.90
CA LYS A 211 12.98 8.09 39.93
C LYS A 211 12.91 7.50 41.33
N SER A 212 11.97 6.63 41.63
CA SER A 212 11.75 6.07 42.97
C SER A 212 11.26 4.59 42.87
N GLN A 213 12.03 3.69 43.44
CA GLN A 213 11.66 2.27 43.56
C GLN A 213 10.47 2.02 44.50
N PHE A 214 10.08 3.04 45.28
CA PHE A 214 8.91 2.96 46.20
C PHE A 214 7.64 3.51 45.57
N TYR A 215 7.70 4.05 44.35
CA TYR A 215 6.52 4.53 43.65
C TYR A 215 5.64 3.35 43.22
N GLN A 216 4.37 3.41 43.54
CA GLN A 216 3.38 2.41 43.14
C GLN A 216 2.50 3.01 42.03
N PRO A 217 2.57 2.47 40.82
CA PRO A 217 1.76 2.97 39.71
C PRO A 217 0.27 2.62 39.88
N SER A 218 -0.59 3.46 39.31
CA SER A 218 -2.05 3.28 39.34
C SER A 218 -2.51 2.05 38.55
N TYR A 219 -1.74 1.65 37.53
CA TYR A 219 -1.99 0.52 36.66
C TYR A 219 -0.78 -0.45 36.64
N PRO A 220 -0.55 -1.24 37.71
CA PRO A 220 0.66 -2.05 37.84
C PRO A 220 0.84 -3.07 36.68
N GLU A 221 -0.24 -3.71 36.21
CA GLU A 221 -0.17 -4.71 35.15
C GLU A 221 0.17 -4.03 33.80
N CYS A 222 -0.44 -2.90 33.50
CA CYS A 222 -0.09 -2.13 32.30
C CYS A 222 1.37 -1.68 32.32
N MET A 223 1.88 -1.25 33.48
CA MET A 223 3.26 -0.80 33.62
C MET A 223 4.30 -1.91 33.47
N LYS A 224 3.94 -3.16 33.76
CA LYS A 224 4.84 -4.32 33.51
C LYS A 224 5.13 -4.52 32.03
N SER A 225 4.17 -4.22 31.17
CA SER A 225 4.27 -4.39 29.71
C SER A 225 4.49 -3.08 28.96
N TYR A 226 4.52 -1.94 29.66
CA TYR A 226 4.76 -0.63 29.04
C TYR A 226 6.19 -0.51 28.56
N SER A 227 6.34 -0.07 27.32
CA SER A 227 7.63 0.29 26.75
C SER A 227 7.51 1.48 25.81
N GLU A 228 8.61 2.23 25.67
CA GLU A 228 8.72 3.37 24.76
C GLU A 228 9.99 3.31 23.98
N SER A 229 9.90 3.51 22.67
CA SER A 229 11.04 3.71 21.77
C SER A 229 10.87 4.98 20.97
N SER A 230 11.98 5.67 20.73
CA SER A 230 11.99 6.87 19.91
C SER A 230 13.24 6.96 19.06
N TRP A 231 13.11 7.60 17.91
CA TRP A 231 14.22 7.88 17.01
C TRP A 231 13.96 9.15 16.22
N SER A 232 15.03 9.75 15.75
CA SER A 232 15.00 10.95 14.93
C SER A 232 15.90 10.77 13.71
N GLU A 233 15.49 11.36 12.61
CA GLU A 233 16.27 11.41 11.38
C GLU A 233 16.19 12.78 10.75
N LYS A 234 17.29 13.20 10.11
CA LYS A 234 17.34 14.42 9.30
C LYS A 234 17.11 14.03 7.85
N ASN A 235 16.08 14.60 7.23
CA ASN A 235 15.70 14.32 5.86
C ASN A 235 15.59 15.62 5.07
N ARG A 236 16.56 15.88 4.18
CA ARG A 236 16.67 17.06 3.31
C ARG A 236 16.52 18.38 4.09
N ASP A 237 15.29 18.90 4.16
CA ASP A 237 14.92 20.20 4.71
C ASP A 237 14.18 20.14 6.06
N ARG A 238 14.13 18.95 6.70
CA ARG A 238 13.37 18.75 7.93
C ARG A 238 14.00 17.71 8.86
N TYR A 239 13.70 17.84 10.15
CA TYR A 239 13.83 16.79 11.15
C TYR A 239 12.51 16.02 11.26
N GLU A 240 12.60 14.71 11.32
CA GLU A 240 11.49 13.84 11.64
C GLU A 240 11.81 13.10 12.95
N TYR A 241 10.98 13.32 13.95
CA TYR A 241 11.02 12.59 15.22
C TYR A 241 9.80 11.67 15.28
N ARG A 242 10.02 10.45 15.73
CA ARG A 242 8.96 9.48 15.96
C ARG A 242 9.17 8.83 17.30
N SER A 243 8.08 8.66 18.07
CA SER A 243 8.06 7.81 19.26
C SER A 243 6.87 6.86 19.20
N CYS A 244 7.07 5.71 19.80
CA CYS A 244 6.03 4.70 19.96
C CYS A 244 6.03 4.25 21.42
N ARG A 245 4.87 4.33 22.05
CA ARG A 245 4.58 3.83 23.39
C ARG A 245 3.66 2.65 23.24
N VAL A 246 3.99 1.55 23.86
CA VAL A 246 3.26 0.28 23.75
C VAL A 246 2.90 -0.24 25.13
N CYS A 247 1.69 -0.81 25.24
CA CYS A 247 1.24 -1.57 26.40
C CYS A 247 0.57 -2.85 25.91
N SER A 248 0.99 -4.00 26.44
CA SER A 248 0.41 -5.30 26.09
C SER A 248 -0.71 -5.76 27.05
N GLU A 249 -1.23 -4.83 27.85
CA GLU A 249 -2.40 -5.05 28.73
C GLU A 249 -3.50 -4.05 28.37
N PRO A 250 -4.41 -4.43 27.43
CA PRO A 250 -5.41 -3.52 26.88
C PRO A 250 -6.66 -3.31 27.76
N SER A 251 -6.70 -3.84 28.97
CA SER A 251 -7.87 -3.82 29.88
C SER A 251 -8.36 -2.40 30.24
N PHE A 252 -7.53 -1.38 30.02
CA PHE A 252 -7.93 0.02 30.21
C PHE A 252 -8.84 0.56 29.11
N LEU A 253 -8.98 -0.15 27.97
CA LEU A 253 -9.90 0.26 26.91
C LEU A 253 -11.32 -0.22 27.21
N THR A 254 -12.29 0.67 27.18
CA THR A 254 -13.71 0.35 27.38
C THR A 254 -14.21 -0.74 26.42
N ARG A 255 -13.76 -0.74 25.18
CA ARG A 255 -14.14 -1.71 24.15
C ARG A 255 -13.48 -3.08 24.29
N TYR A 256 -12.43 -3.19 25.10
CA TYR A 256 -11.66 -4.43 25.23
C TYR A 256 -12.54 -5.60 25.67
N SER A 257 -13.33 -5.42 26.73
CA SER A 257 -14.14 -6.50 27.31
C SER A 257 -15.37 -6.87 26.47
N ASN A 258 -15.88 -5.97 25.65
CA ASN A 258 -17.13 -6.16 24.92
C ASN A 258 -16.94 -6.44 23.43
N ASP A 259 -16.15 -5.59 22.75
CA ASP A 259 -16.05 -5.60 21.29
C ASP A 259 -14.75 -6.25 20.79
N TRP A 260 -13.65 -6.15 21.56
CA TRP A 260 -12.30 -6.50 21.11
C TRP A 260 -11.52 -7.38 22.11
N PRO A 261 -12.08 -8.52 22.57
CA PRO A 261 -11.47 -9.36 23.61
C PRO A 261 -10.16 -10.05 23.17
N PHE A 262 -9.85 -10.03 21.89
CA PHE A 262 -8.66 -10.61 21.29
C PHE A 262 -7.46 -9.66 21.23
N LEU A 263 -7.61 -8.39 21.63
CA LEU A 263 -6.49 -7.44 21.63
C LEU A 263 -5.40 -7.87 22.62
N LYS A 264 -4.15 -7.69 22.20
CA LYS A 264 -2.96 -7.93 23.01
C LYS A 264 -2.03 -6.72 23.07
N THR A 265 -2.09 -5.83 22.11
CA THR A 265 -1.22 -4.64 22.08
C THR A 265 -2.03 -3.41 21.77
N VAL A 266 -1.79 -2.37 22.55
CA VAL A 266 -2.27 -1.01 22.31
C VAL A 266 -1.07 -0.07 22.29
N ALA A 267 -1.07 0.88 21.35
CA ALA A 267 0.03 1.81 21.23
C ALA A 267 -0.40 3.23 20.86
N GLN A 268 0.42 4.18 21.29
CA GLN A 268 0.40 5.57 20.84
C GLN A 268 1.64 5.83 20.00
N VAL A 269 1.44 6.25 18.76
CA VAL A 269 2.52 6.68 17.88
C VAL A 269 2.46 8.20 17.74
N THR A 270 3.56 8.87 18.05
CA THR A 270 3.73 10.31 17.85
C THR A 270 4.74 10.54 16.75
N GLN A 271 4.37 11.35 15.76
CA GLN A 271 5.26 11.82 14.71
C GLN A 271 5.33 13.34 14.75
N VAL A 272 6.56 13.86 14.78
CA VAL A 272 6.83 15.29 14.74
C VAL A 272 7.70 15.59 13.52
N ARG A 273 7.28 16.53 12.71
CA ARG A 273 8.04 17.05 11.57
C ARG A 273 8.35 18.49 11.81
N ILE A 274 9.64 18.86 11.78
CA ILE A 274 10.11 20.22 12.02
C ILE A 274 10.90 20.66 10.79
N LEU A 275 10.53 21.78 10.17
CA LEU A 275 11.33 22.38 9.11
C LEU A 275 12.67 22.86 9.66
N LEU A 276 13.74 22.59 8.92
CA LEU A 276 15.06 23.09 9.27
C LEU A 276 15.10 24.62 9.17
N VAL A 277 15.56 25.24 10.24
CA VAL A 277 15.82 26.69 10.28
C VAL A 277 17.33 26.89 10.22
N ARG A 278 17.78 27.72 9.31
CA ARG A 278 19.20 28.11 9.19
C ARG A 278 19.37 29.58 9.48
N ASP A 279 20.45 29.92 10.17
CA ASP A 279 20.85 31.31 10.38
C ASP A 279 21.43 31.93 9.08
N GLU A 280 21.77 33.22 9.14
CA GLU A 280 22.38 33.97 8.03
C GLU A 280 23.72 33.37 7.56
N ASN A 281 24.39 32.58 8.41
CA ASN A 281 25.64 31.90 8.12
C ASN A 281 25.44 30.46 7.59
N GLY A 282 24.17 30.01 7.46
CA GLY A 282 23.80 28.66 6.99
C GLY A 282 23.86 27.58 8.07
N ASN A 283 24.10 27.92 9.35
CA ASN A 283 24.10 26.98 10.46
C ASN A 283 22.68 26.55 10.81
N ASP A 284 22.54 25.27 11.22
CA ASP A 284 21.27 24.72 11.69
C ASP A 284 20.96 25.24 13.10
N VAL A 285 19.93 26.08 13.20
CA VAL A 285 19.42 26.67 14.45
C VAL A 285 18.02 26.13 14.77
N THR A 286 17.64 24.98 14.22
CA THR A 286 16.34 24.37 14.43
C THR A 286 16.14 24.04 15.91
N PRO A 287 15.02 24.45 16.53
CA PRO A 287 14.73 24.14 17.94
C PRO A 287 14.65 22.62 18.18
N ASP A 288 15.03 22.18 19.38
CA ASP A 288 14.88 20.78 19.79
C ASP A 288 13.41 20.35 19.75
N VAL A 289 13.17 19.14 19.30
CA VAL A 289 11.83 18.54 19.24
C VAL A 289 11.09 18.58 20.57
N ARG A 290 11.81 18.49 21.69
CA ARG A 290 11.27 18.54 23.05
C ARG A 290 10.55 19.86 23.34
N THR A 291 11.04 20.97 22.78
CA THR A 291 10.43 22.28 22.91
C THR A 291 9.03 22.29 22.28
N PHE A 292 8.86 21.66 21.13
CA PHE A 292 7.56 21.56 20.46
C PHE A 292 6.60 20.61 21.19
N LEU A 293 7.10 19.48 21.73
CA LEU A 293 6.28 18.52 22.47
C LEU A 293 5.77 19.11 23.81
N GLN A 294 6.60 19.88 24.51
CA GLN A 294 6.22 20.51 25.78
C GLN A 294 5.18 21.63 25.62
N ASN A 295 5.24 22.38 24.55
CA ASN A 295 4.34 23.50 24.30
C ASN A 295 2.94 23.09 23.78
N GLY A 296 2.70 21.79 23.55
CA GLY A 296 1.37 21.26 23.18
C GLY A 296 0.81 21.76 21.83
N SER A 297 1.55 22.60 21.12
CA SER A 297 1.11 23.20 19.86
C SER A 297 1.18 22.19 18.72
N ARG A 298 0.04 21.90 18.11
CA ARG A 298 -0.03 21.05 16.91
C ARG A 298 0.59 21.69 15.67
N ARG A 299 0.66 23.05 15.66
CA ARG A 299 1.12 23.85 14.53
C ARG A 299 1.70 25.15 15.04
N GLN A 300 2.96 25.43 14.75
CA GLN A 300 3.58 26.72 15.03
C GLN A 300 4.00 27.38 13.71
N PRO A 301 3.60 28.64 13.45
CA PRO A 301 3.99 29.34 12.23
C PRO A 301 5.51 29.60 12.21
N MET A 302 6.09 29.59 11.04
CA MET A 302 7.47 30.02 10.83
C MET A 302 7.59 31.54 11.09
N PRO A 303 8.61 32.00 11.80
CA PRO A 303 8.74 33.42 12.17
C PRO A 303 8.80 34.42 11.01
N GLU A 304 9.21 33.99 9.82
CA GLU A 304 9.50 34.90 8.71
C GLU A 304 8.75 34.65 7.39
N THR A 305 7.98 33.59 7.25
CA THR A 305 7.36 33.24 5.96
C THR A 305 5.83 33.15 5.96
N GLY A 306 5.16 33.65 6.98
CA GLY A 306 3.71 33.90 7.05
C GLY A 306 2.76 32.72 6.86
N ASP A 307 3.10 31.71 6.03
CA ASP A 307 2.20 30.64 5.60
C ASP A 307 2.70 29.20 5.77
N ARG A 308 3.94 28.98 6.22
CA ARG A 308 4.47 27.63 6.48
C ARG A 308 4.56 27.36 7.97
N GLU A 309 3.94 26.25 8.38
CA GLU A 309 4.02 25.78 9.76
C GLU A 309 5.40 25.17 10.03
N GLN A 310 6.07 25.67 11.07
CA GLN A 310 7.40 25.21 11.46
C GLN A 310 7.38 23.78 11.98
N CYS A 311 6.27 23.36 12.59
CA CYS A 311 6.14 22.04 13.21
C CYS A 311 4.76 21.44 12.95
N ASP A 312 4.74 20.15 12.54
CA ASP A 312 3.54 19.32 12.42
C ASP A 312 3.65 18.16 13.41
N ILE A 313 2.71 18.06 14.34
CA ILE A 313 2.64 16.99 15.35
C ILE A 313 1.40 16.15 15.06
N GLN A 314 1.62 14.87 14.78
CA GLN A 314 0.56 13.89 14.58
C GLN A 314 0.65 12.82 15.66
N LYS A 315 -0.47 12.54 16.33
CA LYS A 315 -0.63 11.40 17.24
C LYS A 315 -1.69 10.47 16.67
N ILE A 316 -1.39 9.18 16.67
CA ILE A 316 -2.33 8.11 16.28
C ILE A 316 -2.29 6.99 17.31
N GLY A 317 -3.41 6.30 17.47
CA GLY A 317 -3.45 5.01 18.17
C GLY A 317 -3.15 3.87 17.21
N MET A 318 -2.65 2.77 17.73
CA MET A 318 -2.59 1.49 17.03
C MET A 318 -3.00 0.36 17.97
N ILE A 319 -3.61 -0.68 17.39
CA ILE A 319 -4.08 -1.87 18.12
C ILE A 319 -3.67 -3.13 17.35
N SER A 320 -3.36 -4.20 18.08
CA SER A 320 -2.99 -5.52 17.51
C SER A 320 -3.49 -6.66 18.35
N ASP A 321 -3.75 -7.81 17.74
CA ASP A 321 -4.09 -9.08 18.38
C ASP A 321 -2.86 -9.94 18.73
N VAL A 322 -1.67 -9.46 18.43
CA VAL A 322 -0.38 -10.04 18.83
C VAL A 322 0.41 -9.09 19.72
N GLU A 323 1.24 -9.65 20.58
CA GLU A 323 2.19 -8.85 21.35
C GLU A 323 3.30 -8.32 20.42
N LEU A 324 3.44 -7.01 20.40
CA LEU A 324 4.41 -6.29 19.56
C LEU A 324 5.21 -5.31 20.40
N THR A 325 6.50 -5.28 20.20
CA THR A 325 7.38 -4.23 20.70
C THR A 325 7.14 -2.91 19.97
N ALA A 326 7.61 -1.81 20.54
CA ALA A 326 7.53 -0.49 19.92
C ALA A 326 8.25 -0.45 18.55
N GLU A 327 9.40 -1.12 18.45
CA GLU A 327 10.19 -1.22 17.21
C GLU A 327 9.44 -2.00 16.13
N GLU A 328 8.85 -3.16 16.48
CA GLU A 328 8.09 -3.98 15.53
C GLU A 328 6.86 -3.25 15.01
N LEU A 329 6.11 -2.62 15.90
CA LEU A 329 4.91 -1.88 15.53
C LEU A 329 5.23 -0.69 14.62
N MET A 330 6.34 0.01 14.90
CA MET A 330 6.78 1.11 14.03
C MET A 330 7.33 0.62 12.70
N ARG A 331 7.96 -0.55 12.66
CA ARG A 331 8.35 -1.19 11.39
C ARG A 331 7.12 -1.49 10.55
N LEU A 332 6.09 -2.13 11.12
CA LEU A 332 4.82 -2.41 10.44
C LEU A 332 4.17 -1.11 9.91
N LYS A 333 4.15 -0.05 10.72
CA LYS A 333 3.62 1.25 10.32
C LYS A 333 4.40 1.88 9.16
N ARG A 334 5.73 1.81 9.20
CA ARG A 334 6.60 2.32 8.12
C ARG A 334 6.42 1.51 6.84
N ASP A 335 6.34 0.19 6.98
CA ASP A 335 6.19 -0.72 5.86
C ASP A 335 4.81 -0.59 5.20
N HIS A 336 3.75 -0.33 5.98
CA HIS A 336 2.45 0.04 5.42
C HIS A 336 2.54 1.28 4.52
N TRP A 337 3.31 2.30 4.91
CA TRP A 337 3.50 3.52 4.10
C TRP A 337 4.23 3.29 2.78
N LYS A 338 4.93 2.17 2.63
CA LYS A 338 5.54 1.80 1.35
C LYS A 338 4.51 1.62 0.24
N ILE A 339 3.25 1.26 0.56
CA ILE A 339 2.19 1.14 -0.45
C ILE A 339 1.94 2.48 -1.16
N GLU A 340 1.93 3.59 -0.43
CA GLU A 340 1.76 4.92 -1.02
C GLU A 340 2.98 5.31 -1.87
N ASN A 341 4.19 5.18 -1.32
CA ASN A 341 5.42 5.68 -1.94
C ASN A 341 5.94 4.76 -3.06
N SER A 342 5.90 3.43 -2.88
CA SER A 342 6.48 2.50 -3.85
C SER A 342 5.47 2.03 -4.89
N LEU A 343 4.19 1.92 -4.56
CA LEU A 343 3.17 1.47 -5.50
C LEU A 343 2.37 2.63 -6.07
N HIS A 344 1.64 3.38 -5.24
CA HIS A 344 0.71 4.39 -5.73
C HIS A 344 1.43 5.49 -6.49
N HIS A 345 2.54 6.01 -5.97
CA HIS A 345 3.34 7.02 -6.66
C HIS A 345 3.90 6.51 -7.99
N VAL A 346 4.44 5.28 -8.02
CA VAL A 346 4.95 4.68 -9.26
C VAL A 346 3.84 4.48 -10.30
N LEU A 347 2.64 4.01 -9.88
CA LEU A 347 1.50 3.87 -10.78
C LEU A 347 1.04 5.22 -11.35
N ASP A 348 1.07 6.29 -10.56
CA ASP A 348 0.60 7.61 -10.99
C ASP A 348 1.62 8.34 -11.85
N ASP A 349 2.87 8.32 -11.46
CA ASP A 349 3.95 9.04 -12.15
C ASP A 349 4.52 8.22 -13.32
N THR A 350 5.05 7.02 -13.05
CA THR A 350 5.70 6.20 -14.06
C THR A 350 4.70 5.56 -15.02
N PHE A 351 3.64 4.90 -14.51
CA PHE A 351 2.61 4.26 -15.35
C PHE A 351 1.49 5.21 -15.79
N ARG A 352 1.48 6.46 -15.33
CA ARG A 352 0.51 7.50 -15.66
C ARG A 352 -0.94 7.05 -15.45
N GLU A 353 -1.20 6.31 -14.37
CA GLU A 353 -2.52 5.73 -14.09
C GLU A 353 -3.57 6.81 -13.93
N ASP A 354 -3.28 7.87 -13.18
CA ASP A 354 -4.16 9.01 -12.94
C ASP A 354 -4.41 9.89 -14.18
N ARG A 355 -3.64 9.70 -15.26
CA ARG A 355 -3.86 10.38 -16.55
C ARG A 355 -4.64 9.52 -17.55
N SER A 356 -5.04 8.31 -17.16
CA SER A 356 -5.76 7.38 -18.04
C SER A 356 -7.26 7.72 -18.09
N PRO A 357 -7.82 8.06 -19.28
CA PRO A 357 -9.24 8.39 -19.43
C PRO A 357 -10.14 7.14 -19.49
N ALA A 358 -9.61 5.95 -19.25
CA ALA A 358 -10.33 4.69 -19.38
C ALA A 358 -11.45 4.58 -18.32
N LYS A 359 -12.72 4.65 -18.74
CA LYS A 359 -13.88 4.60 -17.85
C LYS A 359 -14.30 3.16 -17.54
N GLN A 360 -14.83 2.44 -18.53
CA GLN A 360 -15.34 1.07 -18.35
C GLN A 360 -14.22 0.03 -18.24
N SER A 361 -13.15 0.21 -19.00
CA SER A 361 -11.97 -0.67 -18.99
C SER A 361 -10.95 -0.33 -17.90
N GLY A 362 -11.21 0.67 -17.05
CA GLY A 362 -10.26 1.21 -16.10
C GLY A 362 -9.67 0.16 -15.15
N HIS A 363 -10.52 -0.72 -14.62
CA HIS A 363 -10.07 -1.80 -13.71
C HIS A 363 -9.15 -2.82 -14.39
N ASN A 364 -9.58 -3.35 -15.54
CA ASN A 364 -8.79 -4.33 -16.24
C ASN A 364 -7.44 -3.75 -16.71
N LEU A 365 -7.45 -2.47 -17.11
CA LEU A 365 -6.24 -1.75 -17.46
C LEU A 365 -5.33 -1.50 -16.23
N ALA A 366 -5.92 -1.21 -15.07
CA ALA A 366 -5.20 -1.06 -13.82
C ALA A 366 -4.54 -2.38 -13.38
N LEU A 367 -5.24 -3.52 -13.55
CA LEU A 367 -4.68 -4.83 -13.25
C LEU A 367 -3.51 -5.19 -14.19
N ILE A 368 -3.61 -4.87 -15.49
CA ILE A 368 -2.50 -5.06 -16.45
C ILE A 368 -1.27 -4.23 -16.03
N ARG A 369 -1.46 -2.99 -15.56
CA ARG A 369 -0.35 -2.18 -15.02
C ARG A 369 0.31 -2.83 -13.82
N LYS A 370 -0.48 -3.46 -12.94
CA LYS A 370 0.04 -4.15 -11.76
C LYS A 370 0.78 -5.44 -12.11
N ILE A 371 0.33 -6.15 -13.14
CA ILE A 371 1.10 -7.28 -13.70
C ILE A 371 2.46 -6.78 -14.20
N ALA A 372 2.48 -5.73 -15.01
CA ALA A 372 3.73 -5.16 -15.50
C ALA A 372 4.61 -4.61 -14.35
N TYR A 373 4.01 -3.92 -13.37
CA TYR A 373 4.70 -3.46 -12.17
C TYR A 373 5.35 -4.62 -11.41
N ASN A 374 4.61 -5.71 -11.17
CA ASN A 374 5.12 -6.87 -10.46
C ASN A 374 6.30 -7.53 -11.22
N ILE A 375 6.23 -7.65 -12.54
CA ILE A 375 7.32 -8.21 -13.35
C ILE A 375 8.58 -7.32 -13.25
N LEU A 376 8.45 -6.00 -13.37
CA LEU A 376 9.57 -5.07 -13.21
C LEU A 376 10.14 -5.12 -11.78
N ARG A 377 9.25 -5.20 -10.79
CA ARG A 377 9.65 -5.32 -9.38
C ARG A 377 10.41 -6.62 -9.12
N LEU A 378 9.99 -7.72 -9.71
CA LEU A 378 10.70 -9.01 -9.66
C LEU A 378 12.10 -8.92 -10.29
N ALA A 379 12.23 -8.24 -11.42
CA ALA A 379 13.54 -8.01 -12.04
C ALA A 379 14.48 -7.19 -11.12
N MET A 380 13.92 -6.21 -10.39
CA MET A 380 14.67 -5.44 -9.38
C MET A 380 15.11 -6.31 -8.20
N ILE A 381 14.18 -7.08 -7.61
CA ILE A 381 14.44 -7.92 -6.42
C ILE A 381 15.47 -9.00 -6.74
N THR A 382 15.37 -9.63 -7.91
CA THR A 382 16.31 -10.68 -8.35
C THR A 382 17.66 -10.14 -8.84
N GLY A 383 17.83 -8.82 -8.87
CA GLY A 383 19.04 -8.19 -9.38
C GLY A 383 19.28 -8.39 -10.88
N ALA A 384 18.25 -8.78 -11.65
CA ALA A 384 18.39 -9.15 -13.05
C ALA A 384 18.87 -7.98 -13.95
N THR A 385 18.54 -6.75 -13.56
CA THR A 385 18.93 -5.54 -14.31
C THR A 385 20.05 -4.73 -13.63
N GLY A 386 20.30 -4.96 -12.34
CA GLY A 386 21.20 -4.12 -11.53
C GLY A 386 20.63 -2.73 -11.18
N TYR A 387 19.51 -2.32 -11.76
CA TYR A 387 18.88 -1.01 -11.52
C TYR A 387 17.93 -1.05 -10.33
N LYS A 388 17.80 0.10 -9.66
CA LYS A 388 16.89 0.30 -8.49
C LYS A 388 15.75 1.26 -8.77
N VAL A 389 15.75 1.92 -9.91
CA VAL A 389 14.72 2.88 -10.33
C VAL A 389 13.83 2.24 -11.39
N MET A 390 12.51 2.35 -11.23
CA MET A 390 11.54 1.65 -12.09
C MET A 390 11.69 2.03 -13.57
N THR A 391 11.96 3.30 -13.89
CA THR A 391 12.16 3.76 -15.28
C THR A 391 13.41 3.18 -15.91
N GLU A 392 14.51 3.04 -15.17
CA GLU A 392 15.73 2.42 -15.66
C GLU A 392 15.53 0.91 -15.94
N VAL A 393 14.72 0.25 -15.12
CA VAL A 393 14.34 -1.16 -15.36
C VAL A 393 13.48 -1.27 -16.63
N MET A 394 12.55 -0.32 -16.86
CA MET A 394 11.76 -0.28 -18.11
C MET A 394 12.66 -0.05 -19.34
N ASP A 395 13.66 0.80 -19.24
CA ASP A 395 14.62 1.04 -20.33
C ASP A 395 15.41 -0.24 -20.60
N ALA A 396 15.88 -0.95 -19.55
CA ALA A 396 16.53 -2.25 -19.71
C ALA A 396 15.62 -3.28 -20.43
N PHE A 397 14.35 -3.36 -20.09
CA PHE A 397 13.39 -4.24 -20.79
C PHE A 397 13.10 -3.80 -22.23
N CYS A 398 13.26 -2.52 -22.55
CA CYS A 398 13.14 -1.99 -23.91
C CYS A 398 14.33 -2.41 -24.78
N ASP A 399 15.53 -2.36 -24.20
CA ASP A 399 16.80 -2.51 -24.93
C ASP A 399 17.32 -3.96 -24.93
N ASP A 400 17.03 -4.73 -23.88
CA ASP A 400 17.45 -6.13 -23.75
C ASP A 400 16.26 -7.12 -23.84
N TRP A 401 16.11 -7.75 -24.98
CA TRP A 401 15.06 -8.73 -25.21
C TRP A 401 15.19 -9.98 -24.34
N THR A 402 16.38 -10.30 -23.84
CA THR A 402 16.59 -11.47 -22.97
C THR A 402 15.83 -11.35 -21.65
N LEU A 403 15.66 -10.12 -21.15
CA LEU A 403 14.82 -9.84 -19.99
C LEU A 403 13.33 -10.13 -20.28
N MET A 404 12.86 -9.67 -21.44
CA MET A 404 11.48 -9.96 -21.88
C MET A 404 11.25 -11.47 -22.02
N GLU A 405 12.19 -12.18 -22.64
CA GLU A 405 12.14 -13.63 -22.79
C GLU A 405 12.10 -14.33 -21.42
N ARG A 406 12.99 -13.96 -20.51
CA ARG A 406 13.10 -14.56 -19.18
C ARG A 406 11.85 -14.34 -18.33
N PHE A 407 11.36 -13.11 -18.25
CA PHE A 407 10.30 -12.74 -17.30
C PHE A 407 8.88 -12.89 -17.84
N VAL A 408 8.69 -12.93 -19.15
CA VAL A 408 7.36 -13.01 -19.78
C VAL A 408 7.13 -14.36 -20.44
N PHE A 409 8.08 -14.86 -21.22
CA PHE A 409 7.86 -16.02 -22.07
C PHE A 409 8.35 -17.35 -21.47
N LYS A 410 9.47 -17.35 -20.75
CA LYS A 410 10.00 -18.57 -20.08
C LYS A 410 9.44 -18.80 -18.69
N GLY A 411 8.73 -17.81 -18.16
CA GLY A 411 8.16 -17.86 -16.83
C GLY A 411 9.15 -17.49 -15.72
N ILE A 412 8.62 -16.94 -14.64
CA ILE A 412 9.36 -16.54 -13.46
C ILE A 412 9.39 -17.74 -12.53
N LYS A 413 10.58 -18.17 -12.09
CA LYS A 413 10.71 -19.15 -11.02
C LYS A 413 10.27 -18.51 -9.71
N SER A 414 9.68 -19.30 -8.82
CA SER A 414 9.32 -18.88 -7.47
C SER A 414 10.49 -18.15 -6.78
N LEU A 415 10.17 -17.19 -5.95
CA LEU A 415 11.16 -16.49 -5.09
C LEU A 415 11.61 -17.36 -3.90
N TYR A 416 10.94 -18.52 -3.68
CA TYR A 416 11.18 -19.46 -2.58
C TYR A 416 11.44 -20.85 -3.08
#